data_0a8fd06102767d74260518e87c88f59a
#
_entry.id   0a8fd06102767d74260518e87c88f59a
#
_cell.length_a   1.000
_cell.length_b   1.000
_cell.length_c   1.000
_cell.angle_alpha   90.00
_cell.angle_beta   90.00
_cell.angle_gamma   90.00
#
_symmetry.space_group_name_H-M   'P 1'
#
loop_
_entity.id
_entity.type
_entity.pdbx_description
1 polymer ?
#
loop_
_entity_poly.entity_id
_entity_poly.type
_entity_poly.pdbx_seq_one_letter_code
_entity_poly.pdbx_strand_id
1 'polypeptide(L)'
;MRHEALRCAEAGLRVHPLYEVNDALVCQCWKGAGCDERYRGKHPRLGGWQNVASADMQTVARWWDQWPRAGIGVATGRASRVWVLDLDGEEAIQWYAEKGKQHGRTPTRGARTGRGRHLWWRWPDEDVEISNGQGQVGPGVDVRGDGGYVVAPPTLHRSGVRYEWLTTGAYVEMPQLAPAWLIELVKKKPKPPAPKITLPPVVTPRELDRVFRAALDTDEDVRRRFGERVGGTFRAASRPYVDSIQCPSCGRREVWFYTDGGPAVCHHRNSCKWAGPLSRLGGGL
;
A
#
# COMPACT_ATOMS: atom_id res chain seq x y z
N MET A 1 -9.72 -23.80 7.98
CA MET A 1 -9.28 -22.81 6.98
C MET A 1 -10.23 -22.78 5.79
N ARG A 2 -10.36 -23.89 5.02
CA ARG A 2 -11.22 -23.96 3.82
C ARG A 2 -12.66 -23.46 4.06
N HIS A 3 -13.33 -23.97 5.08
CA HIS A 3 -14.70 -23.57 5.43
C HIS A 3 -14.84 -22.05 5.64
N GLU A 4 -13.91 -21.43 6.38
CA GLU A 4 -13.97 -19.99 6.64
C GLU A 4 -13.62 -19.15 5.40
N ALA A 5 -12.68 -19.62 4.57
CA ALA A 5 -12.38 -18.96 3.30
C ALA A 5 -13.61 -18.95 2.38
N LEU A 6 -14.35 -20.05 2.33
CA LEU A 6 -15.61 -20.14 1.58
C LEU A 6 -16.70 -19.24 2.19
N ARG A 7 -16.84 -19.18 3.51
CA ARG A 7 -17.77 -18.23 4.16
C ARG A 7 -17.44 -16.77 3.82
N CYS A 8 -16.15 -16.41 3.79
CA CYS A 8 -15.73 -15.08 3.36
C CYS A 8 -16.13 -14.83 1.89
N ALA A 9 -15.88 -15.79 1.01
CA ALA A 9 -16.22 -15.68 -0.41
C ALA A 9 -17.74 -15.58 -0.62
N GLU A 10 -18.53 -16.37 0.08
CA GLU A 10 -20.01 -16.34 0.07
C GLU A 10 -20.54 -14.96 0.52
N ALA A 11 -19.86 -14.32 1.48
CA ALA A 11 -20.17 -12.95 1.89
C ALA A 11 -19.68 -11.88 0.89
N GLY A 12 -19.18 -12.26 -0.29
CA GLY A 12 -18.70 -11.38 -1.33
C GLY A 12 -17.28 -10.82 -1.11
N LEU A 13 -16.56 -11.31 -0.10
CA LEU A 13 -15.19 -10.90 0.17
C LEU A 13 -14.22 -11.62 -0.79
N ARG A 14 -13.39 -10.88 -1.48
CA ARG A 14 -12.35 -11.46 -2.33
C ARG A 14 -11.20 -11.96 -1.47
N VAL A 15 -11.03 -13.27 -1.40
CA VAL A 15 -9.99 -13.94 -0.62
C VAL A 15 -8.81 -14.37 -1.50
N HIS A 16 -7.66 -14.57 -0.86
CA HIS A 16 -6.50 -15.21 -1.46
C HIS A 16 -5.69 -15.96 -0.39
N PRO A 17 -4.97 -17.05 -0.76
CA PRO A 17 -4.20 -17.83 0.20
C PRO A 17 -2.92 -17.09 0.61
N LEU A 18 -2.62 -17.14 1.91
CA LEU A 18 -1.38 -16.65 2.49
C LEU A 18 -0.46 -17.81 2.85
N TYR A 19 0.86 -17.58 2.81
CA TYR A 19 1.79 -18.49 3.44
C TYR A 19 1.52 -18.53 4.94
N GLU A 20 1.28 -19.72 5.45
CA GLU A 20 1.09 -19.98 6.88
C GLU A 20 2.42 -20.11 7.61
N VAL A 21 2.37 -20.10 8.93
CA VAL A 21 3.42 -20.63 9.78
C VAL A 21 3.05 -22.05 10.21
N ASN A 22 4.06 -22.93 10.38
CA ASN A 22 3.87 -24.26 10.94
C ASN A 22 3.78 -24.20 12.50
N ASP A 23 3.73 -25.36 13.13
CA ASP A 23 3.60 -25.47 14.59
C ASP A 23 4.84 -24.94 15.33
N ALA A 24 6.00 -24.90 14.66
CA ALA A 24 7.22 -24.25 15.16
C ALA A 24 7.31 -22.75 14.79
N LEU A 25 6.21 -22.14 14.33
CA LEU A 25 6.08 -20.75 13.91
C LEU A 25 7.04 -20.35 12.76
N VAL A 26 7.50 -21.32 11.98
CA VAL A 26 8.34 -21.11 10.79
C VAL A 26 7.43 -20.90 9.57
N CYS A 27 7.72 -19.87 8.80
CA CYS A 27 6.97 -19.56 7.57
C CYS A 27 7.15 -20.68 6.53
N GLN A 28 6.06 -21.07 5.90
CA GLN A 28 6.06 -22.12 4.87
C GLN A 28 6.35 -21.57 3.45
N CYS A 29 6.89 -20.35 3.33
CA CYS A 29 7.41 -19.84 2.08
C CYS A 29 8.80 -20.42 1.78
N TRP A 30 9.31 -20.18 0.57
CA TRP A 30 10.63 -20.66 0.15
C TRP A 30 11.81 -20.18 1.02
N LYS A 31 11.66 -19.10 1.80
CA LYS A 31 12.66 -18.59 2.74
C LYS A 31 12.63 -19.31 4.10
N GLY A 32 11.58 -20.04 4.42
CA GLY A 32 11.47 -20.79 5.68
C GLY A 32 11.73 -19.90 6.90
N ALA A 33 12.70 -20.33 7.74
CA ALA A 33 13.13 -19.60 8.93
C ALA A 33 13.72 -18.20 8.62
N GLY A 34 14.30 -18.01 7.43
CA GLY A 34 14.83 -16.73 6.95
C GLY A 34 13.78 -15.74 6.43
N CYS A 35 12.50 -16.07 6.55
CA CYS A 35 11.43 -15.14 6.19
C CYS A 35 11.42 -13.93 7.13
N ASP A 36 11.38 -12.71 6.55
CA ASP A 36 11.29 -11.47 7.32
C ASP A 36 10.11 -11.52 8.29
N GLU A 37 10.36 -11.20 9.55
CA GLU A 37 9.35 -11.26 10.61
C GLU A 37 8.10 -10.45 10.32
N ARG A 38 8.23 -9.31 9.62
CA ARG A 38 7.11 -8.44 9.25
C ARG A 38 6.09 -9.13 8.35
N TYR A 39 6.56 -10.08 7.52
CA TYR A 39 5.74 -10.78 6.53
C TYR A 39 5.44 -12.23 6.90
N ARG A 40 6.11 -12.78 7.91
CA ARG A 40 6.01 -14.18 8.32
C ARG A 40 4.55 -14.57 8.62
N GLY A 41 4.05 -15.58 7.93
CA GLY A 41 2.68 -16.09 8.10
C GLY A 41 1.57 -15.21 7.57
N LYS A 42 1.88 -14.16 6.81
CA LYS A 42 0.85 -13.24 6.31
C LYS A 42 1.09 -12.68 4.91
N HIS A 43 2.12 -13.14 4.20
CA HIS A 43 2.31 -12.71 2.82
C HIS A 43 1.65 -13.65 1.80
N PRO A 44 1.16 -13.10 0.66
CA PRO A 44 0.40 -13.86 -0.32
C PRO A 44 1.19 -15.02 -0.94
N ARG A 45 0.55 -16.16 -1.20
CA ARG A 45 1.08 -17.27 -1.99
C ARG A 45 1.06 -16.98 -3.48
N LEU A 46 0.09 -16.19 -3.93
CA LEU A 46 -0.12 -15.86 -5.34
C LEU A 46 0.53 -14.52 -5.67
N GLY A 47 1.34 -14.52 -6.73
CA GLY A 47 1.81 -13.27 -7.33
C GLY A 47 0.65 -12.48 -7.92
N GLY A 48 0.71 -11.14 -7.82
CA GLY A 48 -0.37 -10.28 -8.33
C GLY A 48 -1.72 -10.50 -7.63
N TRP A 49 -1.71 -10.85 -6.36
CA TRP A 49 -2.88 -11.18 -5.56
C TRP A 49 -4.01 -10.14 -5.71
N GLN A 50 -3.69 -8.87 -5.93
CA GLN A 50 -4.67 -7.79 -6.14
C GLN A 50 -5.63 -8.09 -7.30
N ASN A 51 -5.12 -8.76 -8.34
CA ASN A 51 -5.88 -9.06 -9.55
C ASN A 51 -6.54 -10.44 -9.49
N VAL A 52 -6.00 -11.37 -8.70
CA VAL A 52 -6.46 -12.76 -8.65
C VAL A 52 -7.32 -13.08 -7.45
N ALA A 53 -7.30 -12.27 -6.37
CA ALA A 53 -8.19 -12.46 -5.23
C ALA A 53 -9.64 -12.61 -5.70
N SER A 54 -10.35 -13.61 -5.17
CA SER A 54 -11.63 -14.05 -5.73
C SER A 54 -12.68 -14.30 -4.65
N ALA A 55 -13.95 -14.06 -4.99
CA ALA A 55 -15.12 -14.51 -4.27
C ALA A 55 -15.80 -15.69 -4.97
N ASP A 56 -15.24 -16.19 -6.08
CA ASP A 56 -15.74 -17.40 -6.75
C ASP A 56 -15.46 -18.64 -5.93
N MET A 57 -16.53 -19.31 -5.52
CA MET A 57 -16.50 -20.43 -4.60
C MET A 57 -15.66 -21.61 -5.11
N GLN A 58 -15.66 -21.86 -6.43
CA GLN A 58 -14.90 -22.97 -7.01
C GLN A 58 -13.41 -22.66 -7.00
N THR A 59 -13.04 -21.43 -7.33
CA THR A 59 -11.66 -20.98 -7.30
C THR A 59 -11.11 -20.99 -5.88
N VAL A 60 -11.88 -20.50 -4.91
CA VAL A 60 -11.52 -20.49 -3.49
C VAL A 60 -11.39 -21.92 -2.98
N ALA A 61 -12.33 -22.82 -3.29
CA ALA A 61 -12.26 -24.23 -2.91
C ALA A 61 -10.95 -24.87 -3.39
N ARG A 62 -10.62 -24.72 -4.69
CA ARG A 62 -9.38 -25.27 -5.29
C ARG A 62 -8.12 -24.79 -4.58
N TRP A 63 -8.06 -23.52 -4.17
CA TRP A 63 -6.89 -23.02 -3.46
C TRP A 63 -6.69 -23.70 -2.11
N TRP A 64 -7.75 -23.88 -1.32
CA TRP A 64 -7.64 -24.55 -0.02
C TRP A 64 -7.62 -26.08 -0.11
N ASP A 65 -8.04 -26.66 -1.23
CA ASP A 65 -7.77 -28.08 -1.53
C ASP A 65 -6.27 -28.29 -1.83
N GLN A 66 -5.64 -27.33 -2.55
CA GLN A 66 -4.20 -27.35 -2.84
C GLN A 66 -3.35 -26.98 -1.61
N TRP A 67 -3.82 -26.04 -0.79
CA TRP A 67 -3.10 -25.53 0.39
C TRP A 67 -4.00 -25.52 1.63
N PRO A 68 -4.28 -26.69 2.23
CA PRO A 68 -5.31 -26.82 3.29
C PRO A 68 -5.01 -25.98 4.56
N ARG A 69 -3.73 -25.69 4.81
CA ARG A 69 -3.27 -24.90 5.97
C ARG A 69 -3.05 -23.42 5.66
N ALA A 70 -3.16 -23.00 4.40
CA ALA A 70 -2.93 -21.62 4.00
C ALA A 70 -3.76 -20.65 4.83
N GLY A 71 -3.13 -19.54 5.25
CA GLY A 71 -3.83 -18.43 5.87
C GLY A 71 -4.81 -17.76 4.90
N ILE A 72 -5.75 -16.98 5.42
CA ILE A 72 -6.75 -16.26 4.64
C ILE A 72 -6.38 -14.80 4.57
N GLY A 73 -6.05 -14.32 3.38
CA GLY A 73 -5.99 -12.90 3.06
C GLY A 73 -7.32 -12.46 2.47
N VAL A 74 -7.84 -11.32 2.91
CA VAL A 74 -9.03 -10.69 2.34
C VAL A 74 -8.62 -9.37 1.73
N ALA A 75 -8.77 -9.22 0.42
CA ALA A 75 -8.56 -7.96 -0.28
C ALA A 75 -9.54 -6.91 0.24
N THR A 76 -9.04 -5.73 0.58
CA THR A 76 -9.86 -4.61 1.03
C THR A 76 -10.14 -3.62 -0.10
N GLY A 77 -11.00 -2.66 0.15
CA GLY A 77 -11.38 -1.65 -0.82
C GLY A 77 -12.64 -2.00 -1.59
N ARG A 78 -12.79 -1.36 -2.73
CA ARG A 78 -13.98 -1.51 -3.61
C ARG A 78 -14.21 -2.96 -4.04
N ALA A 79 -13.11 -3.73 -4.17
CA ALA A 79 -13.17 -5.11 -4.63
C ALA A 79 -13.99 -6.04 -3.72
N SER A 80 -13.90 -5.85 -2.40
CA SER A 80 -14.66 -6.61 -1.39
C SER A 80 -15.72 -5.76 -0.69
N ARG A 81 -15.86 -4.49 -1.06
CA ARG A 81 -16.78 -3.51 -0.45
C ARG A 81 -16.58 -3.36 1.08
N VAL A 82 -15.35 -3.56 1.53
CA VAL A 82 -14.95 -3.37 2.94
C VAL A 82 -13.61 -2.65 3.03
N TRP A 83 -13.42 -1.94 4.11
CA TRP A 83 -12.14 -1.44 4.54
C TRP A 83 -11.93 -1.77 6.02
N VAL A 84 -10.69 -1.73 6.48
CA VAL A 84 -10.36 -2.16 7.84
C VAL A 84 -9.50 -1.10 8.52
N LEU A 85 -9.88 -0.79 9.75
CA LEU A 85 -9.04 -0.07 10.69
C LEU A 85 -8.26 -1.13 11.49
N ASP A 86 -6.96 -1.16 11.29
CA ASP A 86 -6.04 -2.07 11.96
C ASP A 86 -5.43 -1.37 13.17
N LEU A 87 -5.84 -1.79 14.36
CA LEU A 87 -5.39 -1.25 15.65
C LEU A 87 -4.25 -2.14 16.16
N ASP A 88 -3.00 -1.71 15.95
CA ASP A 88 -1.82 -2.50 16.29
C ASP A 88 -1.30 -2.16 17.68
N GLY A 89 -1.68 -2.96 18.65
CA GLY A 89 -1.31 -2.81 20.06
C GLY A 89 -2.34 -2.06 20.91
N GLU A 90 -2.04 -1.99 22.23
CA GLU A 90 -2.95 -1.43 23.24
C GLU A 90 -3.15 0.07 23.06
N GLU A 91 -2.12 0.82 22.67
CA GLU A 91 -2.20 2.26 22.45
C GLU A 91 -3.23 2.61 21.35
N ALA A 92 -3.22 1.86 20.25
CA ALA A 92 -4.19 2.04 19.17
C ALA A 92 -5.62 1.70 19.63
N ILE A 93 -5.77 0.66 20.44
CA ILE A 93 -7.07 0.26 20.99
C ILE A 93 -7.62 1.36 21.91
N GLN A 94 -6.77 1.91 22.79
CA GLN A 94 -7.13 3.01 23.69
C GLN A 94 -7.48 4.28 22.93
N TRP A 95 -6.67 4.63 21.93
CA TRP A 95 -6.96 5.76 21.05
C TRP A 95 -8.35 5.64 20.39
N TYR A 96 -8.69 4.46 19.84
CA TYR A 96 -10.01 4.25 19.25
C TYR A 96 -11.13 4.30 20.28
N ALA A 97 -10.89 3.76 21.48
CA ALA A 97 -11.86 3.81 22.59
C ALA A 97 -12.16 5.25 23.01
N GLU A 98 -11.15 6.11 23.08
CA GLU A 98 -11.30 7.53 23.41
C GLU A 98 -12.07 8.28 22.32
N LYS A 99 -11.77 8.01 21.05
CA LYS A 99 -12.56 8.55 19.93
C LYS A 99 -14.02 8.11 20.02
N GLY A 100 -14.27 6.87 20.39
CA GLY A 100 -15.62 6.36 20.62
C GLY A 100 -16.35 7.05 21.79
N LYS A 101 -15.63 7.50 22.83
CA LYS A 101 -16.22 8.33 23.91
C LYS A 101 -16.59 9.73 23.43
N GLN A 102 -15.74 10.32 22.57
CA GLN A 102 -15.93 11.67 22.04
C GLN A 102 -17.06 11.76 21.01
N HIS A 103 -17.19 10.77 20.14
CA HIS A 103 -18.04 10.83 18.95
C HIS A 103 -19.17 9.80 18.92
N GLY A 104 -19.29 8.98 19.98
CA GLY A 104 -20.19 7.83 19.98
C GLY A 104 -19.53 6.57 19.38
N ARG A 105 -19.94 5.41 19.91
CA ARG A 105 -19.49 4.11 19.42
C ARG A 105 -20.45 3.55 18.40
N THR A 106 -19.92 3.13 17.26
CA THR A 106 -20.68 2.39 16.26
C THR A 106 -20.22 0.93 16.30
N PRO A 107 -21.11 -0.02 16.61
CA PRO A 107 -20.77 -1.45 16.49
C PRO A 107 -20.39 -1.80 15.08
N THR A 108 -19.41 -2.68 14.92
CA THR A 108 -19.03 -3.21 13.60
C THR A 108 -18.42 -4.60 13.76
N ARG A 109 -18.16 -5.30 12.64
CA ARG A 109 -17.45 -6.58 12.68
C ARG A 109 -16.02 -6.37 13.15
N GLY A 110 -15.60 -7.16 14.12
CA GLY A 110 -14.24 -7.10 14.68
C GLY A 110 -13.54 -8.44 14.62
N ALA A 111 -12.20 -8.39 14.57
CA ALA A 111 -11.36 -9.56 14.75
C ALA A 111 -10.22 -9.26 15.70
N ARG A 112 -9.91 -10.19 16.60
CA ARG A 112 -8.68 -10.18 17.39
C ARG A 112 -7.53 -10.60 16.49
N THR A 113 -6.42 -9.87 16.54
CA THR A 113 -5.19 -10.17 15.81
C THR A 113 -4.12 -10.73 16.75
N GLY A 114 -2.88 -10.88 16.27
CA GLY A 114 -1.77 -11.29 17.10
C GLY A 114 -1.39 -10.33 18.22
N ARG A 115 -1.70 -9.02 18.08
CA ARG A 115 -1.34 -7.97 19.03
C ARG A 115 -2.43 -6.94 19.29
N GLY A 116 -3.46 -6.93 18.47
CA GLY A 116 -4.46 -5.85 18.48
C GLY A 116 -5.80 -6.30 17.92
N ARG A 117 -6.42 -5.45 17.13
CA ARG A 117 -7.76 -5.69 16.60
C ARG A 117 -7.90 -5.15 15.17
N HIS A 118 -8.64 -5.87 14.33
CA HIS A 118 -9.19 -5.35 13.10
C HIS A 118 -10.64 -4.91 13.33
N LEU A 119 -11.00 -3.71 12.91
CA LEU A 119 -12.37 -3.25 12.83
C LEU A 119 -12.75 -3.15 11.36
N TRP A 120 -13.73 -3.96 10.97
CA TRP A 120 -14.14 -4.10 9.58
C TRP A 120 -15.33 -3.20 9.32
N TRP A 121 -15.22 -2.34 8.32
CA TRP A 121 -16.24 -1.39 7.94
C TRP A 121 -16.71 -1.64 6.51
N ARG A 122 -18.00 -1.47 6.26
CA ARG A 122 -18.54 -1.49 4.92
C ARG A 122 -17.95 -0.32 4.12
N TRP A 123 -17.64 -0.57 2.85
CA TRP A 123 -17.19 0.49 1.95
C TRP A 123 -18.26 1.57 1.88
N PRO A 124 -17.92 2.86 2.03
CA PRO A 124 -18.86 3.95 1.88
C PRO A 124 -19.30 4.11 0.41
N ASP A 125 -20.13 5.09 0.13
CA ASP A 125 -20.57 5.40 -1.22
C ASP A 125 -19.41 5.68 -2.17
N GLU A 126 -19.65 5.58 -3.49
CA GLU A 126 -18.63 5.47 -4.54
C GLU A 126 -17.66 6.65 -4.64
N ASP A 127 -18.07 7.83 -4.18
CA ASP A 127 -17.28 9.06 -4.23
C ASP A 127 -16.19 9.16 -3.14
N VAL A 128 -16.17 8.25 -2.18
CA VAL A 128 -15.18 8.25 -1.10
C VAL A 128 -14.00 7.38 -1.45
N GLU A 129 -12.80 7.96 -1.49
CA GLU A 129 -11.56 7.23 -1.62
C GLU A 129 -10.94 6.97 -0.25
N ILE A 130 -10.74 5.70 0.10
CA ILE A 130 -9.99 5.25 1.28
C ILE A 130 -8.78 4.45 0.79
N SER A 131 -7.60 4.98 0.99
CA SER A 131 -6.34 4.34 0.60
C SER A 131 -5.71 3.61 1.79
N ASN A 132 -4.71 2.77 1.52
CA ASN A 132 -3.87 2.25 2.58
C ASN A 132 -3.05 3.37 3.22
N GLY A 133 -2.98 3.38 4.55
CA GLY A 133 -2.21 4.35 5.31
C GLY A 133 -1.67 3.70 6.58
N GLN A 134 -0.42 4.01 6.93
CA GLN A 134 0.22 3.53 8.17
C GLN A 134 0.39 4.69 9.13
N GLY A 135 -0.17 4.58 10.36
CA GLY A 135 0.00 5.55 11.43
C GLY A 135 -0.52 6.96 11.14
N GLN A 136 -1.23 7.19 10.04
CA GLN A 136 -1.68 8.52 9.60
C GLN A 136 -2.92 9.01 10.37
N VAL A 137 -3.65 8.09 10.98
CA VAL A 137 -4.93 8.35 11.65
C VAL A 137 -4.74 8.51 13.14
N GLY A 138 -3.85 7.72 13.72
CA GLY A 138 -3.50 7.74 15.12
C GLY A 138 -2.31 6.82 15.40
N PRO A 139 -1.76 6.84 16.63
CA PRO A 139 -0.61 6.00 16.98
C PRO A 139 -0.98 4.50 16.87
N GLY A 140 -0.20 3.75 16.08
CA GLY A 140 -0.44 2.33 15.81
C GLY A 140 -1.74 2.02 15.05
N VAL A 141 -2.36 3.02 14.41
CA VAL A 141 -3.62 2.86 13.67
C VAL A 141 -3.35 2.90 12.18
N ASP A 142 -3.51 1.75 11.53
CA ASP A 142 -3.37 1.61 10.09
C ASP A 142 -4.74 1.52 9.41
N VAL A 143 -4.82 2.07 8.20
CA VAL A 143 -6.00 1.95 7.34
C VAL A 143 -5.69 0.98 6.22
N ARG A 144 -6.52 -0.03 6.05
CA ARG A 144 -6.49 -0.97 4.93
C ARG A 144 -7.68 -0.67 4.01
N GLY A 145 -7.44 0.15 3.02
CA GLY A 145 -8.40 0.59 2.02
C GLY A 145 -8.18 -0.07 0.66
N ASP A 146 -8.36 0.70 -0.39
CA ASP A 146 -8.23 0.22 -1.76
C ASP A 146 -6.80 -0.27 -2.08
N GLY A 147 -6.72 -1.44 -2.72
CA GLY A 147 -5.44 -2.07 -3.05
C GLY A 147 -4.71 -2.72 -1.86
N GLY A 148 -5.33 -2.77 -0.68
CA GLY A 148 -4.82 -3.45 0.51
C GLY A 148 -5.41 -4.84 0.73
N TYR A 149 -4.95 -5.50 1.77
CA TYR A 149 -5.56 -6.71 2.31
C TYR A 149 -5.32 -6.80 3.81
N VAL A 150 -6.11 -7.63 4.47
CA VAL A 150 -5.93 -8.02 5.87
C VAL A 150 -5.91 -9.53 6.02
N VAL A 151 -5.31 -9.97 7.12
CA VAL A 151 -5.38 -11.39 7.52
C VAL A 151 -6.70 -11.63 8.24
N ALA A 152 -7.43 -12.65 7.79
CA ALA A 152 -8.71 -13.03 8.41
C ALA A 152 -8.58 -14.24 9.33
N PRO A 153 -9.48 -14.37 10.33
CA PRO A 153 -9.62 -15.58 11.13
C PRO A 153 -9.90 -16.83 10.26
N PRO A 154 -9.50 -18.03 10.70
CA PRO A 154 -8.74 -18.36 11.91
C PRO A 154 -7.23 -18.51 11.63
N THR A 155 -6.65 -17.69 10.79
CA THR A 155 -5.22 -17.73 10.43
C THR A 155 -4.34 -17.68 11.67
N LEU A 156 -3.27 -18.47 11.69
CA LEU A 156 -2.28 -18.48 12.77
C LEU A 156 -1.28 -17.34 12.56
N HIS A 157 -1.17 -16.45 13.54
CA HIS A 157 -0.17 -15.40 13.55
C HIS A 157 1.20 -15.96 13.97
N ARG A 158 2.28 -15.32 13.55
CA ARG A 158 3.67 -15.69 13.91
C ARG A 158 3.96 -15.72 15.42
N SER A 159 3.12 -15.12 16.25
CA SER A 159 3.20 -15.18 17.72
C SER A 159 2.58 -16.43 18.30
N GLY A 160 2.02 -17.33 17.52
CA GLY A 160 1.26 -18.48 18.02
C GLY A 160 -0.21 -18.19 18.32
N VAL A 161 -0.64 -16.92 18.28
CA VAL A 161 -2.04 -16.55 18.49
C VAL A 161 -2.82 -16.67 17.16
N ARG A 162 -4.03 -17.24 17.22
CA ARG A 162 -4.93 -17.24 16.06
C ARG A 162 -5.72 -15.95 15.99
N TYR A 163 -5.95 -15.50 14.76
CA TYR A 163 -6.96 -14.49 14.53
C TYR A 163 -8.35 -15.07 14.87
N GLU A 164 -9.20 -14.29 15.51
CA GLU A 164 -10.53 -14.73 15.95
C GLU A 164 -11.56 -13.63 15.70
N TRP A 165 -12.74 -14.02 15.22
CA TRP A 165 -13.87 -13.09 15.13
C TRP A 165 -14.37 -12.73 16.54
N LEU A 166 -14.60 -11.47 16.75
CA LEU A 166 -15.19 -10.96 17.98
C LEU A 166 -16.72 -10.99 17.86
N THR A 167 -17.38 -11.63 18.83
CA THR A 167 -18.83 -11.90 18.77
C THR A 167 -19.59 -11.26 19.93
N THR A 168 -18.92 -10.54 20.83
CA THR A 168 -19.50 -9.95 22.04
C THR A 168 -19.21 -8.46 22.15
N GLY A 169 -20.00 -7.76 22.95
CA GLY A 169 -19.85 -6.34 23.20
C GLY A 169 -20.29 -5.47 22.02
N ALA A 170 -19.43 -4.59 21.55
CA ALA A 170 -19.69 -3.68 20.43
C ALA A 170 -19.43 -4.30 19.05
N TYR A 171 -19.34 -5.63 18.94
CA TYR A 171 -19.09 -6.31 17.69
C TYR A 171 -20.32 -7.00 17.15
N VAL A 172 -20.52 -6.90 15.85
CA VAL A 172 -21.64 -7.49 15.11
C VAL A 172 -21.11 -8.37 13.98
N GLU A 173 -21.97 -9.24 13.47
CA GLU A 173 -21.55 -10.22 12.46
C GLU A 173 -21.13 -9.60 11.13
N MET A 174 -21.83 -8.55 10.70
CA MET A 174 -21.58 -7.89 9.42
C MET A 174 -20.91 -6.53 9.61
N PRO A 175 -19.97 -6.15 8.71
CA PRO A 175 -19.41 -4.80 8.71
C PRO A 175 -20.51 -3.74 8.56
N GLN A 176 -20.47 -2.73 9.42
CA GLN A 176 -21.39 -1.60 9.39
C GLN A 176 -20.77 -0.42 8.63
N LEU A 177 -21.56 0.58 8.27
CA LEU A 177 -21.04 1.86 7.80
C LEU A 177 -20.28 2.54 8.94
N ALA A 178 -19.10 3.02 8.64
CA ALA A 178 -18.34 3.79 9.61
C ALA A 178 -19.03 5.11 9.92
N PRO A 179 -18.93 5.62 11.16
CA PRO A 179 -19.49 6.91 11.51
C PRO A 179 -18.80 8.03 10.72
N ALA A 180 -19.50 9.13 10.47
CA ALA A 180 -19.03 10.22 9.62
C ALA A 180 -17.66 10.77 10.05
N TRP A 181 -17.43 10.92 11.36
CA TRP A 181 -16.13 11.38 11.88
C TRP A 181 -14.97 10.48 11.47
N LEU A 182 -15.20 9.17 11.42
CA LEU A 182 -14.16 8.20 11.06
C LEU A 182 -13.90 8.22 9.55
N ILE A 183 -14.96 8.35 8.73
CA ILE A 183 -14.82 8.54 7.28
C ILE A 183 -14.01 9.80 6.98
N GLU A 184 -14.36 10.94 7.63
CA GLU A 184 -13.62 12.20 7.46
C GLU A 184 -12.12 12.07 7.79
N LEU A 185 -11.81 11.23 8.77
CA LEU A 185 -10.45 11.01 9.23
C LEU A 185 -9.62 10.15 8.26
N VAL A 186 -10.25 9.11 7.66
CA VAL A 186 -9.57 8.11 6.81
C VAL A 186 -9.68 8.42 5.31
N LYS A 187 -10.63 9.23 4.89
CA LYS A 187 -10.79 9.56 3.48
C LYS A 187 -9.54 10.25 2.95
N LYS A 188 -9.19 9.90 1.74
CA LYS A 188 -8.08 10.53 1.05
C LYS A 188 -8.37 12.02 0.87
N LYS A 189 -7.55 12.86 1.47
CA LYS A 189 -7.67 14.31 1.27
C LYS A 189 -7.41 14.63 -0.19
N PRO A 190 -8.19 15.52 -0.81
CA PRO A 190 -7.89 15.99 -2.15
C PRO A 190 -6.44 16.50 -2.17
N LYS A 191 -5.69 16.04 -3.16
CA LYS A 191 -4.32 16.54 -3.35
C LYS A 191 -4.43 18.05 -3.57
N PRO A 192 -3.71 18.87 -2.80
CA PRO A 192 -3.69 20.30 -3.08
C PRO A 192 -3.36 20.48 -4.57
N PRO A 193 -3.98 21.43 -5.27
CA PRO A 193 -3.67 21.69 -6.65
C PRO A 193 -2.15 21.85 -6.76
N ALA A 194 -1.57 21.16 -7.74
CA ALA A 194 -0.12 21.28 -7.98
C ALA A 194 0.21 22.77 -8.03
N PRO A 195 1.23 23.25 -7.31
CA PRO A 195 1.61 24.65 -7.40
C PRO A 195 1.74 24.99 -8.88
N LYS A 196 1.09 26.07 -9.31
CA LYS A 196 1.27 26.59 -10.69
C LYS A 196 2.76 26.89 -10.80
N ILE A 197 3.50 26.00 -11.44
CA ILE A 197 4.91 26.20 -11.72
C ILE A 197 4.94 27.30 -12.76
N THR A 198 5.37 28.49 -12.35
CA THR A 198 5.78 29.52 -13.29
C THR A 198 7.05 28.96 -13.93
N LEU A 199 6.93 28.44 -15.14
CA LEU A 199 8.08 27.92 -15.89
C LEU A 199 9.08 29.05 -16.09
N PRO A 200 10.38 28.83 -15.91
CA PRO A 200 11.39 29.76 -16.37
C PRO A 200 11.24 29.95 -17.87
N PRO A 201 11.68 31.10 -18.42
CA PRO A 201 11.52 31.42 -19.84
C PRO A 201 12.04 30.26 -20.71
N VAL A 202 11.28 29.98 -21.77
CA VAL A 202 11.46 28.87 -22.72
C VAL A 202 12.93 28.73 -23.10
N VAL A 203 13.54 27.60 -22.72
CA VAL A 203 14.89 27.23 -23.16
C VAL A 203 14.79 26.78 -24.61
N THR A 204 15.53 27.42 -25.49
CA THR A 204 15.49 27.07 -26.93
C THR A 204 16.05 25.67 -27.18
N PRO A 205 15.65 24.98 -28.30
CA PRO A 205 16.20 23.67 -28.62
C PRO A 205 17.73 23.62 -28.69
N ARG A 206 18.39 24.75 -29.07
CA ARG A 206 19.86 24.86 -29.05
C ARG A 206 20.46 24.87 -27.64
N GLU A 207 19.79 25.48 -26.69
CA GLU A 207 20.23 25.50 -25.29
C GLU A 207 20.04 24.12 -24.66
N LEU A 208 18.97 23.40 -25.02
CA LEU A 208 18.77 22.01 -24.64
C LEU A 208 19.88 21.09 -25.13
N ASP A 209 20.25 21.21 -26.41
CA ASP A 209 21.32 20.40 -26.99
C ASP A 209 22.67 20.66 -26.30
N ARG A 210 22.92 21.92 -25.92
CA ARG A 210 24.08 22.31 -25.13
C ARG A 210 24.06 21.74 -23.71
N VAL A 211 22.89 21.72 -23.08
CA VAL A 211 22.67 21.14 -21.74
C VAL A 211 22.80 19.61 -21.80
N PHE A 212 22.30 18.96 -22.85
CA PHE A 212 22.48 17.52 -23.09
C PHE A 212 23.94 17.13 -23.26
N ARG A 213 24.71 17.90 -24.05
CA ARG A 213 26.16 17.67 -24.20
C ARG A 213 26.90 17.81 -22.89
N ALA A 214 26.53 18.81 -22.06
CA ALA A 214 27.10 19.01 -20.74
C ALA A 214 26.77 17.87 -19.75
N ALA A 215 25.59 17.22 -19.88
CA ALA A 215 25.23 16.09 -19.05
C ALA A 215 26.04 14.82 -19.36
N LEU A 216 26.57 14.72 -20.56
CA LEU A 216 27.44 13.62 -21.01
C LEU A 216 28.92 13.92 -20.78
N ASP A 217 29.24 15.09 -20.22
CA ASP A 217 30.61 15.48 -19.88
C ASP A 217 31.16 14.60 -18.76
N THR A 218 32.46 14.34 -18.79
CA THR A 218 33.15 13.60 -17.75
C THR A 218 33.43 14.46 -16.49
N ASP A 219 33.28 15.79 -16.61
CA ASP A 219 33.49 16.73 -15.52
C ASP A 219 32.34 16.65 -14.50
N GLU A 220 32.68 16.36 -13.25
CA GLU A 220 31.73 16.22 -12.14
C GLU A 220 31.00 17.53 -11.82
N ASP A 221 31.65 18.69 -11.96
CA ASP A 221 31.04 20.00 -11.73
C ASP A 221 30.00 20.34 -12.80
N VAL A 222 30.23 19.92 -14.05
CA VAL A 222 29.27 20.09 -15.15
C VAL A 222 28.03 19.22 -14.89
N ARG A 223 28.21 17.98 -14.43
CA ARG A 223 27.13 17.05 -14.09
C ARG A 223 26.32 17.53 -12.90
N ARG A 224 26.95 18.07 -11.88
CA ARG A 224 26.28 18.64 -10.72
C ARG A 224 25.41 19.84 -11.10
N ARG A 225 25.96 20.78 -11.87
CA ARG A 225 25.22 21.96 -12.36
C ARG A 225 24.06 21.57 -13.27
N PHE A 226 24.18 20.48 -14.01
CA PHE A 226 23.07 19.92 -14.77
C PHE A 226 21.98 19.37 -13.86
N GLY A 227 22.33 18.59 -12.86
CA GLY A 227 21.39 18.09 -11.86
C GLY A 227 20.58 19.21 -11.21
N GLU A 228 21.24 20.28 -10.78
CA GLU A 228 20.59 21.46 -10.21
C GLU A 228 19.63 22.15 -11.19
N ARG A 229 20.00 22.25 -12.49
CA ARG A 229 19.15 22.85 -13.53
C ARG A 229 17.84 22.07 -13.78
N VAL A 230 17.87 20.75 -13.72
CA VAL A 230 16.67 19.92 -13.86
C VAL A 230 15.92 19.79 -12.52
N GLY A 231 16.33 20.53 -11.50
CA GLY A 231 15.71 20.51 -10.18
C GLY A 231 15.95 19.20 -9.40
N GLY A 232 17.01 18.47 -9.75
CA GLY A 232 17.46 17.24 -9.12
C GLY A 232 18.72 17.41 -8.30
N THR A 233 19.19 16.30 -7.72
CA THR A 233 20.44 16.22 -6.94
C THR A 233 21.40 15.25 -7.63
N PHE A 234 22.61 15.72 -7.94
CA PHE A 234 23.66 14.86 -8.48
C PHE A 234 24.24 13.98 -7.37
N ARG A 235 24.44 12.70 -7.69
CA ARG A 235 25.07 11.70 -6.82
C ARG A 235 26.31 11.13 -7.47
N ALA A 236 27.45 11.40 -6.89
CA ALA A 236 28.71 10.77 -7.26
C ALA A 236 28.71 9.32 -6.72
N ALA A 237 28.77 8.36 -7.62
CA ALA A 237 28.78 6.92 -7.34
C ALA A 237 29.64 6.23 -8.39
N SER A 238 29.85 4.92 -8.28
CA SER A 238 30.53 4.11 -9.30
C SER A 238 29.89 4.24 -10.71
N ARG A 239 28.56 4.50 -10.73
CA ARG A 239 27.82 4.94 -11.90
C ARG A 239 27.01 6.19 -11.52
N PRO A 240 27.52 7.41 -11.85
CA PRO A 240 26.92 8.65 -11.40
C PRO A 240 25.49 8.86 -11.92
N TYR A 241 24.61 9.43 -11.10
CA TYR A 241 23.21 9.68 -11.44
C TYR A 241 22.68 10.98 -10.84
N VAL A 242 21.56 11.44 -11.37
CA VAL A 242 20.77 12.54 -10.83
C VAL A 242 19.44 12.00 -10.36
N ASP A 243 19.03 12.34 -9.15
CA ASP A 243 17.76 11.93 -8.54
C ASP A 243 16.93 13.13 -8.09
N SER A 244 15.83 12.84 -7.41
CA SER A 244 14.94 13.85 -6.81
C SER A 244 14.31 14.84 -7.81
N ILE A 245 14.20 14.45 -9.08
CA ILE A 245 13.57 15.25 -10.12
C ILE A 245 12.06 15.04 -10.08
N GLN A 246 11.29 16.09 -10.33
CA GLN A 246 9.84 16.00 -10.38
C GLN A 246 9.37 15.21 -11.61
N CYS A 247 8.56 14.19 -11.37
CA CYS A 247 8.00 13.37 -12.45
C CYS A 247 6.90 14.15 -13.20
N PRO A 248 6.99 14.24 -14.55
CA PRO A 248 5.98 14.95 -15.34
C PRO A 248 4.61 14.25 -15.32
N SER A 249 4.55 12.96 -15.01
CA SER A 249 3.32 12.19 -14.97
C SER A 249 2.63 12.23 -13.61
N CYS A 250 3.35 12.04 -12.49
CA CYS A 250 2.74 11.96 -11.16
C CYS A 250 3.09 13.11 -10.23
N GLY A 251 3.95 14.03 -10.64
CA GLY A 251 4.38 15.20 -9.88
C GLY A 251 5.26 14.93 -8.65
N ARG A 252 5.63 13.67 -8.38
CA ARG A 252 6.52 13.34 -7.26
C ARG A 252 7.99 13.54 -7.63
N ARG A 253 8.82 13.84 -6.65
CA ARG A 253 10.26 13.99 -6.82
C ARG A 253 10.97 12.64 -6.71
N GLU A 254 10.65 11.72 -7.61
CA GLU A 254 11.13 10.33 -7.60
C GLU A 254 11.69 9.90 -8.97
N VAL A 255 11.96 10.85 -9.87
CA VAL A 255 12.63 10.54 -11.14
C VAL A 255 14.13 10.62 -10.96
N TRP A 256 14.81 9.69 -11.59
CA TRP A 256 16.26 9.63 -11.67
C TRP A 256 16.72 9.15 -13.04
N PHE A 257 17.95 9.44 -13.39
CA PHE A 257 18.63 8.91 -14.56
C PHE A 257 20.14 8.84 -14.36
N TYR A 258 20.77 7.91 -15.04
CA TYR A 258 22.23 7.86 -15.08
C TYR A 258 22.80 8.91 -16.02
N THR A 259 23.93 9.55 -15.63
CA THR A 259 24.56 10.61 -16.44
C THR A 259 25.35 10.05 -17.63
N ASP A 260 25.55 8.74 -17.72
CA ASP A 260 26.17 8.04 -18.83
C ASP A 260 25.18 7.63 -19.95
N GLY A 261 23.90 7.97 -19.81
CA GLY A 261 22.85 7.76 -20.79
C GLY A 261 21.74 6.85 -20.27
N GLY A 262 20.69 6.76 -21.08
CA GLY A 262 19.48 6.00 -20.78
C GLY A 262 18.26 6.87 -20.50
N PRO A 263 17.06 6.27 -20.42
CA PRO A 263 15.85 7.00 -20.11
C PRO A 263 15.82 7.41 -18.65
N ALA A 264 15.20 8.55 -18.36
CA ALA A 264 14.79 8.88 -17.01
C ALA A 264 13.61 8.02 -16.56
N VAL A 265 13.61 7.57 -15.34
CA VAL A 265 12.61 6.64 -14.81
C VAL A 265 12.04 7.16 -13.51
N CYS A 266 10.72 7.12 -13.36
CA CYS A 266 10.06 7.41 -12.11
C CYS A 266 10.04 6.17 -11.20
N HIS A 267 10.60 6.29 -10.01
CA HIS A 267 10.66 5.19 -9.02
C HIS A 267 9.35 4.95 -8.25
N HIS A 268 8.34 5.73 -8.49
CA HIS A 268 7.01 5.51 -7.90
C HIS A 268 6.39 4.22 -8.42
N ARG A 269 6.89 3.12 -7.89
CA ARG A 269 6.89 1.75 -8.46
C ARG A 269 5.54 1.14 -8.79
N ASN A 270 4.46 1.56 -8.15
CA ASN A 270 3.19 0.84 -8.29
C ASN A 270 2.11 1.61 -9.08
N SER A 271 2.28 2.88 -9.36
CA SER A 271 1.23 3.69 -9.99
C SER A 271 1.67 4.60 -11.13
N CYS A 272 2.95 4.96 -11.25
CA CYS A 272 3.36 5.95 -12.24
C CYS A 272 3.95 5.34 -13.51
N LYS A 273 4.74 4.29 -13.46
CA LYS A 273 5.43 3.62 -14.61
C LYS A 273 6.02 4.57 -15.67
N TRP A 274 6.17 5.87 -15.37
CA TRP A 274 6.69 6.81 -16.32
C TRP A 274 8.18 6.53 -16.58
N ALA A 275 8.53 6.36 -17.83
CA ALA A 275 9.89 6.36 -18.34
C ALA A 275 9.90 7.15 -19.64
N GLY A 276 10.91 7.97 -19.85
CA GLY A 276 10.96 8.81 -21.03
C GLY A 276 12.30 9.47 -21.24
N PRO A 277 12.49 10.13 -22.40
CA PRO A 277 13.72 10.85 -22.67
C PRO A 277 13.87 12.02 -21.69
N LEU A 278 15.11 12.39 -21.39
CA LEU A 278 15.48 13.50 -20.51
C LEU A 278 14.83 14.83 -20.91
N SER A 279 14.57 15.02 -22.22
CA SER A 279 13.89 16.20 -22.75
C SER A 279 12.47 16.41 -22.20
N ARG A 280 11.86 15.39 -21.61
CA ARG A 280 10.53 15.48 -20.98
C ARG A 280 10.59 15.81 -19.48
N LEU A 281 11.77 15.92 -18.87
CA LEU A 281 11.90 16.25 -17.45
C LEU A 281 11.70 17.74 -17.18
N GLY A 282 11.84 18.59 -18.15
CA GLY A 282 11.67 20.05 -18.03
C GLY A 282 10.24 20.57 -18.19
N GLY A 283 9.21 19.74 -18.03
CA GLY A 283 7.79 20.16 -17.97
C GLY A 283 7.35 21.02 -19.18
N GLY A 284 7.17 20.41 -20.33
CA GLY A 284 6.60 21.10 -21.49
C GLY A 284 7.58 22.08 -22.10
N LEU A 285 8.44 21.55 -22.89
CA LEU A 285 9.16 22.27 -23.92
C LEU A 285 8.28 22.28 -25.16
#